data_0a613729093cc1d28a7468bfccce5088
#
_entry.id   0a613729093cc1d28a7468bfccce5088
#
_cell.length_a   1.000
_cell.length_b   1.000
_cell.length_c   1.000
_cell.angle_alpha   90.00
_cell.angle_beta   90.00
_cell.angle_gamma   90.00
#
_symmetry.space_group_name_H-M   'P 1'
#
loop_
_entity.id
_entity.type
_entity.pdbx_description
1 polymer ?
#
loop_
_entity_poly.entity_id
_entity_poly.type
_entity_poly.pdbx_seq_one_letter_code
_entity_poly.pdbx_strand_id
1 'polypeptide(L)'
;MGIRRITASTVYVGEGFEPMRNGFVEYDDSDGTIVCVGQCPEGEHVDDGALVPGFVNAHCHVELSHLHRKFVKGTGMAGFIDQINALRDWAGRDRKQELVKEWMDLMWRRGVSAMADISNDDSSFDIKAVHPLYTRTFLEVFGSEPEMCDGVMKEVKDLNAVADAAGIDAAPTPHSCYTMSPQLLSASAAAGLAKGWLSYHSQESLEEEDLIRYGSGAMYENRKRSGMSTPPVTGGSSLEYFVGRLAEAAPAPYDAHILLVHNVCLSQDDIDAARKVMNNVWWAICPLSNIFIHNALPPVPLMRANGLDIVIGTDSLSSNDDLDMVKEMLCVHENFPEVPMSEILSWACINGARFLSKDDLLGSISSGKRPGIVRISNIGADGHLTADSVSERII
;
A
#
# COMPACT_ATOMS: atom_id res chain seq x y z
N MET A 1 -5.85 10.06 -34.26
CA MET A 1 -6.25 8.86 -33.50
C MET A 1 -5.74 7.67 -34.27
N GLY A 2 -4.77 6.96 -33.76
CA GLY A 2 -4.20 5.76 -34.33
C GLY A 2 -4.33 4.60 -33.37
N ILE A 3 -4.76 3.44 -33.86
CA ILE A 3 -4.68 2.21 -33.08
C ILE A 3 -3.27 1.68 -33.19
N ARG A 4 -2.62 1.41 -32.07
CA ARG A 4 -1.34 0.73 -31.99
C ARG A 4 -1.50 -0.67 -31.43
N ARG A 5 -0.60 -1.56 -31.84
CA ARG A 5 -0.54 -2.93 -31.35
C ARG A 5 0.82 -3.19 -30.71
N ILE A 6 0.79 -3.86 -29.58
CA ILE A 6 1.95 -4.44 -28.91
C ILE A 6 1.71 -5.92 -28.68
N THR A 7 2.78 -6.72 -28.74
CA THR A 7 2.73 -8.18 -28.62
C THR A 7 3.55 -8.63 -27.41
N ALA A 8 3.25 -9.81 -26.87
CA ALA A 8 4.08 -10.47 -25.86
C ALA A 8 3.90 -11.98 -25.86
N SER A 9 4.92 -12.70 -25.41
CA SER A 9 4.86 -14.15 -25.17
C SER A 9 3.69 -14.54 -24.26
N THR A 10 3.31 -13.65 -23.34
CA THR A 10 2.14 -13.81 -22.48
C THR A 10 1.45 -12.46 -22.29
N VAL A 11 0.12 -12.41 -22.38
CA VAL A 11 -0.70 -11.27 -21.99
C VAL A 11 -1.64 -11.74 -20.88
N TYR A 12 -1.62 -11.07 -19.73
CA TYR A 12 -2.57 -11.34 -18.64
C TYR A 12 -3.83 -10.51 -18.84
N VAL A 13 -4.95 -11.18 -19.13
CA VAL A 13 -6.18 -10.57 -19.65
C VAL A 13 -7.29 -10.52 -18.62
N GLY A 14 -8.05 -9.43 -18.63
CA GLY A 14 -9.25 -9.27 -17.80
C GLY A 14 -8.92 -9.18 -16.30
N GLU A 15 -9.96 -9.27 -15.50
CA GLU A 15 -9.83 -9.18 -14.03
C GLU A 15 -9.41 -10.51 -13.39
N GLY A 16 -9.54 -11.63 -14.10
CA GLY A 16 -9.02 -12.94 -13.67
C GLY A 16 -7.56 -13.18 -14.01
N PHE A 17 -6.92 -12.25 -14.73
CA PHE A 17 -5.52 -12.38 -15.15
C PHE A 17 -5.23 -13.71 -15.86
N GLU A 18 -6.14 -14.11 -16.77
CA GLU A 18 -5.95 -15.32 -17.57
C GLU A 18 -4.75 -15.16 -18.52
N PRO A 19 -3.76 -16.05 -18.45
CA PRO A 19 -2.57 -15.95 -19.29
C PRO A 19 -2.86 -16.36 -20.74
N MET A 20 -2.85 -15.40 -21.65
CA MET A 20 -2.97 -15.63 -23.09
C MET A 20 -1.56 -15.73 -23.70
N ARG A 21 -1.21 -16.90 -24.23
CA ARG A 21 0.08 -17.12 -24.91
C ARG A 21 0.09 -16.47 -26.28
N ASN A 22 1.26 -15.87 -26.64
CA ASN A 22 1.47 -15.18 -27.91
C ASN A 22 0.34 -14.19 -28.18
N GLY A 23 0.11 -13.29 -27.22
CA GLY A 23 -0.99 -12.35 -27.27
C GLY A 23 -0.59 -10.96 -27.79
N PHE A 24 -1.59 -10.19 -28.13
CA PHE A 24 -1.46 -8.78 -28.45
C PHE A 24 -2.47 -7.92 -27.67
N VAL A 25 -2.11 -6.66 -27.50
CA VAL A 25 -3.02 -5.62 -27.04
C VAL A 25 -3.05 -4.50 -28.06
N GLU A 26 -4.25 -4.10 -28.50
CA GLU A 26 -4.46 -2.90 -29.31
C GLU A 26 -5.02 -1.78 -28.42
N TYR A 27 -4.48 -0.60 -28.59
CA TYR A 27 -4.86 0.58 -27.82
C TYR A 27 -4.89 1.85 -28.69
N ASP A 28 -5.70 2.81 -28.28
CA ASP A 28 -5.71 4.15 -28.86
C ASP A 28 -4.48 4.93 -28.38
N ASP A 29 -3.62 5.39 -29.30
CA ASP A 29 -2.37 6.07 -28.96
C ASP A 29 -2.58 7.52 -28.46
N SER A 30 -3.81 8.03 -28.51
CA SER A 30 -4.13 9.35 -27.99
C SER A 30 -4.34 9.42 -26.49
N ASP A 31 -4.83 8.31 -25.86
CA ASP A 31 -5.17 8.29 -24.44
C ASP A 31 -4.88 6.97 -23.72
N GLY A 32 -4.37 5.96 -24.43
CA GLY A 32 -4.04 4.64 -23.87
C GLY A 32 -5.24 3.73 -23.65
N THR A 33 -6.43 4.07 -24.19
CA THR A 33 -7.61 3.22 -24.05
C THR A 33 -7.41 1.88 -24.76
N ILE A 34 -7.62 0.77 -24.03
CA ILE A 34 -7.57 -0.58 -24.60
C ILE A 34 -8.74 -0.77 -25.56
N VAL A 35 -8.42 -1.08 -26.81
CA VAL A 35 -9.42 -1.32 -27.87
C VAL A 35 -9.76 -2.79 -27.92
N CYS A 36 -8.75 -3.63 -28.06
CA CYS A 36 -8.97 -5.08 -28.09
C CYS A 36 -7.73 -5.84 -27.60
N VAL A 37 -7.95 -7.08 -27.21
CA VAL A 37 -6.92 -8.04 -26.81
C VAL A 37 -7.19 -9.33 -27.59
N GLY A 38 -6.14 -9.97 -28.08
CA GLY A 38 -6.27 -11.19 -28.83
C GLY A 38 -4.99 -11.99 -28.95
N GLN A 39 -5.09 -13.16 -29.55
CA GLN A 39 -3.95 -14.02 -29.83
C GLN A 39 -3.34 -13.67 -31.20
N CYS A 40 -2.02 -13.60 -31.28
CA CYS A 40 -1.32 -13.37 -32.54
C CYS A 40 -1.52 -14.55 -33.49
N PRO A 41 -1.64 -14.30 -34.81
CA PRO A 41 -1.65 -15.35 -35.83
C PRO A 41 -0.37 -16.18 -35.75
N GLU A 42 -0.45 -17.44 -36.19
CA GLU A 42 0.70 -18.34 -36.28
C GLU A 42 1.76 -17.78 -37.22
N GLY A 43 2.99 -17.71 -36.74
CA GLY A 43 4.15 -17.18 -37.50
C GLY A 43 4.33 -15.67 -37.40
N GLU A 44 3.45 -14.92 -36.71
CA GLU A 44 3.68 -13.53 -36.39
C GLU A 44 4.81 -13.41 -35.36
N HIS A 45 5.66 -12.39 -35.51
CA HIS A 45 6.71 -12.10 -34.53
C HIS A 45 6.04 -11.60 -33.23
N VAL A 46 6.43 -12.18 -32.10
CA VAL A 46 5.94 -11.84 -30.78
C VAL A 46 7.14 -11.44 -29.92
N ASP A 47 7.03 -10.29 -29.25
CA ASP A 47 8.05 -9.82 -28.31
C ASP A 47 8.11 -10.73 -27.07
N ASP A 48 9.29 -10.83 -26.45
CA ASP A 48 9.45 -11.56 -25.21
C ASP A 48 8.84 -10.83 -24.01
N GLY A 49 8.52 -11.60 -22.96
CA GLY A 49 8.01 -11.10 -21.70
C GLY A 49 6.49 -11.21 -21.56
N ALA A 50 5.98 -10.62 -20.49
CA ALA A 50 4.54 -10.57 -20.22
C ALA A 50 4.01 -9.14 -20.24
N LEU A 51 2.82 -8.94 -20.82
CA LEU A 51 2.06 -7.70 -20.66
C LEU A 51 1.06 -7.85 -19.53
N VAL A 52 1.10 -6.88 -18.62
CA VAL A 52 0.20 -6.75 -17.47
C VAL A 52 -0.37 -5.33 -17.42
N PRO A 53 -1.49 -5.09 -16.71
CA PRO A 53 -1.94 -3.72 -16.48
C PRO A 53 -0.98 -2.98 -15.54
N GLY A 54 -1.05 -1.68 -15.50
CA GLY A 54 -0.32 -0.88 -14.53
C GLY A 54 -0.64 -1.28 -13.10
N PHE A 55 0.41 -1.32 -12.27
CA PHE A 55 0.31 -1.71 -10.87
C PHE A 55 -0.39 -0.63 -10.04
N VAL A 56 -0.97 -1.06 -8.92
CA VAL A 56 -1.48 -0.19 -7.88
C VAL A 56 -0.68 -0.46 -6.60
N ASN A 57 0.14 0.50 -6.20
CA ASN A 57 0.87 0.45 -4.93
C ASN A 57 -0.10 0.83 -3.80
N ALA A 58 -0.62 -0.16 -3.08
CA ALA A 58 -1.71 0.05 -2.13
C ALA A 58 -1.28 0.67 -0.80
N HIS A 59 0.03 0.81 -0.54
CA HIS A 59 0.56 1.49 0.64
C HIS A 59 1.99 1.97 0.39
N CYS A 60 2.20 3.26 0.53
CA CYS A 60 3.49 3.91 0.34
C CYS A 60 3.61 5.13 1.24
N HIS A 61 4.84 5.51 1.62
CA HIS A 61 5.19 6.78 2.26
C HIS A 61 6.24 7.49 1.41
N VAL A 62 5.82 8.03 0.27
CA VAL A 62 6.78 8.64 -0.67
C VAL A 62 7.52 9.84 -0.08
N GLU A 63 6.92 10.53 0.90
CA GLU A 63 7.56 11.63 1.63
C GLU A 63 8.83 11.22 2.41
N LEU A 64 8.95 9.91 2.76
CA LEU A 64 10.12 9.35 3.44
C LEU A 64 11.23 8.91 2.49
N SER A 65 11.14 9.22 1.21
CA SER A 65 12.15 8.84 0.19
C SER A 65 13.56 9.33 0.49
N HIS A 66 13.69 10.38 1.28
CA HIS A 66 14.98 10.89 1.75
C HIS A 66 15.70 9.96 2.75
N LEU A 67 15.00 8.95 3.29
CA LEU A 67 15.55 7.95 4.22
C LEU A 67 16.12 6.71 3.52
N HIS A 68 16.10 6.66 2.20
CA HIS A 68 16.61 5.54 1.41
C HIS A 68 18.03 5.13 1.85
N ARG A 69 18.20 3.86 2.21
CA ARG A 69 19.46 3.25 2.67
C ARG A 69 20.10 3.91 3.90
N LYS A 70 19.30 4.54 4.75
CA LYS A 70 19.78 5.15 5.99
C LYS A 70 19.63 4.23 7.21
N PHE A 71 18.79 3.22 7.12
CA PHE A 71 18.38 2.38 8.24
C PHE A 71 19.11 1.05 8.26
N VAL A 72 19.31 0.54 9.46
CA VAL A 72 19.83 -0.80 9.72
C VAL A 72 18.63 -1.77 9.77
N LYS A 73 18.75 -2.88 9.03
CA LYS A 73 17.73 -3.93 8.95
C LYS A 73 17.72 -4.80 10.21
N GLY A 74 16.57 -5.42 10.48
CA GLY A 74 16.44 -6.45 11.52
C GLY A 74 16.53 -5.91 12.94
N THR A 75 16.17 -4.65 13.16
CA THR A 75 16.22 -4.02 14.49
C THR A 75 14.94 -4.22 15.31
N GLY A 76 13.92 -4.88 14.75
CA GLY A 76 12.58 -4.92 15.31
C GLY A 76 11.88 -3.56 15.23
N MET A 77 10.62 -3.51 15.64
CA MET A 77 9.82 -2.29 15.53
C MET A 77 10.31 -1.18 16.46
N ALA A 78 10.68 -1.52 17.70
CA ALA A 78 11.23 -0.53 18.64
C ALA A 78 12.52 0.12 18.12
N GLY A 79 13.43 -0.67 17.56
CA GLY A 79 14.67 -0.16 16.96
C GLY A 79 14.44 0.64 15.67
N PHE A 80 13.43 0.25 14.88
CA PHE A 80 13.02 1.00 13.69
C PHE A 80 12.48 2.38 14.06
N ILE A 81 11.62 2.47 15.08
CA ILE A 81 11.09 3.75 15.61
C ILE A 81 12.22 4.65 16.11
N ASP A 82 13.22 4.11 16.82
CA ASP A 82 14.39 4.88 17.27
C ASP A 82 15.14 5.50 16.07
N GLN A 83 15.28 4.77 14.95
CA GLN A 83 15.92 5.26 13.73
C GLN A 83 15.07 6.32 13.01
N ILE A 84 13.75 6.14 12.92
CA ILE A 84 12.81 7.15 12.40
C ILE A 84 12.97 8.46 13.19
N ASN A 85 12.88 8.39 14.51
CA ASN A 85 12.97 9.57 15.38
C ASN A 85 14.31 10.31 15.25
N ALA A 86 15.41 9.58 14.99
CA ALA A 86 16.73 10.16 14.82
C ALA A 86 16.96 10.80 13.44
N LEU A 87 16.30 10.31 12.38
CA LEU A 87 16.69 10.61 11.01
C LEU A 87 15.61 11.29 10.16
N ARG A 88 14.31 11.30 10.58
CA ARG A 88 13.22 11.81 9.74
C ARG A 88 13.40 13.26 9.27
N ASP A 89 14.13 14.08 10.01
CA ASP A 89 14.31 15.49 9.72
C ASP A 89 15.73 15.86 9.24
N TRP A 90 16.55 14.85 8.84
CA TRP A 90 17.91 15.11 8.39
C TRP A 90 17.99 15.89 7.07
N ALA A 91 16.96 15.82 6.22
CA ALA A 91 16.89 16.51 4.94
C ALA A 91 15.93 17.71 5.00
N GLY A 92 16.35 18.84 4.44
CA GLY A 92 15.46 19.99 4.25
C GLY A 92 14.36 19.77 3.23
N ARG A 93 13.33 20.62 3.25
CA ARG A 93 12.12 20.51 2.41
C ARG A 93 12.44 20.35 0.92
N ASP A 94 13.30 21.20 0.35
CA ASP A 94 13.63 21.15 -1.08
C ASP A 94 14.20 19.78 -1.49
N ARG A 95 15.11 19.22 -0.66
CA ARG A 95 15.68 17.90 -0.93
C ARG A 95 14.66 16.77 -0.79
N LYS A 96 13.74 16.88 0.17
CA LYS A 96 12.62 15.94 0.30
C LYS A 96 11.77 15.96 -0.97
N GLN A 97 11.39 17.15 -1.46
CA GLN A 97 10.59 17.31 -2.68
C GLN A 97 11.28 16.78 -3.94
N GLU A 98 12.58 17.04 -4.12
CA GLU A 98 13.35 16.47 -5.23
C GLU A 98 13.27 14.93 -5.24
N LEU A 99 13.47 14.31 -4.08
CA LEU A 99 13.45 12.84 -3.94
C LEU A 99 12.04 12.26 -4.11
N VAL A 100 11.01 12.92 -3.59
CA VAL A 100 9.61 12.54 -3.85
C VAL A 100 9.35 12.47 -5.36
N LYS A 101 9.73 13.53 -6.09
CA LYS A 101 9.55 13.56 -7.55
C LYS A 101 10.34 12.44 -8.25
N GLU A 102 11.61 12.27 -7.88
CA GLU A 102 12.47 11.23 -8.47
C GLU A 102 11.88 9.84 -8.31
N TRP A 103 11.39 9.49 -7.10
CA TRP A 103 10.81 8.19 -6.82
C TRP A 103 9.42 8.00 -7.43
N MET A 104 8.59 9.04 -7.49
CA MET A 104 7.32 8.98 -8.22
C MET A 104 7.55 8.78 -9.73
N ASP A 105 8.51 9.49 -10.33
CA ASP A 105 8.91 9.30 -11.73
C ASP A 105 9.44 7.87 -11.98
N LEU A 106 10.18 7.30 -11.04
CA LEU A 106 10.71 5.94 -11.15
C LEU A 106 9.58 4.90 -11.05
N MET A 107 8.69 5.02 -10.06
CA MET A 107 7.51 4.15 -9.93
C MET A 107 6.64 4.21 -11.19
N TRP A 108 6.40 5.41 -11.74
CA TRP A 108 5.66 5.56 -12.99
C TRP A 108 6.32 4.82 -14.15
N ARG A 109 7.61 5.02 -14.37
CA ARG A 109 8.36 4.30 -15.43
C ARG A 109 8.34 2.80 -15.24
N ARG A 110 8.32 2.30 -14.00
CA ARG A 110 8.21 0.88 -13.65
C ARG A 110 6.77 0.36 -13.68
N GLY A 111 5.83 1.18 -14.06
CA GLY A 111 4.46 0.75 -14.34
C GLY A 111 3.45 0.96 -13.22
N VAL A 112 3.76 1.67 -12.14
CA VAL A 112 2.76 2.04 -11.14
C VAL A 112 1.81 3.09 -11.71
N SER A 113 0.52 2.78 -11.83
CA SER A 113 -0.52 3.69 -12.35
C SER A 113 -1.26 4.44 -11.25
N ALA A 114 -1.34 3.85 -10.07
CA ALA A 114 -1.99 4.46 -8.91
C ALA A 114 -1.28 4.08 -7.61
N MET A 115 -1.38 4.92 -6.59
CA MET A 115 -0.92 4.59 -5.24
C MET A 115 -1.84 5.15 -4.15
N ALA A 116 -1.88 4.44 -3.03
CA ALA A 116 -2.36 4.94 -1.76
C ALA A 116 -1.13 5.39 -0.94
N ASP A 117 -0.99 6.67 -0.73
CA ASP A 117 0.21 7.26 -0.14
C ASP A 117 -0.10 7.95 1.19
N ILE A 118 0.78 7.75 2.15
CA ILE A 118 0.70 8.38 3.46
C ILE A 118 1.44 9.70 3.43
N SER A 119 0.86 10.75 4.03
CA SER A 119 1.51 12.04 4.17
C SER A 119 1.26 12.65 5.54
N ASN A 120 2.33 13.15 6.15
CA ASN A 120 2.28 13.85 7.44
C ASN A 120 2.37 15.38 7.25
N ASP A 121 2.75 15.86 6.06
CA ASP A 121 2.81 17.27 5.68
C ASP A 121 2.44 17.51 4.21
N ASP A 122 2.52 18.76 3.76
CA ASP A 122 2.16 19.18 2.39
C ASP A 122 3.34 19.12 1.40
N SER A 123 4.49 18.59 1.79
CA SER A 123 5.71 18.65 0.96
C SER A 123 5.61 17.91 -0.38
N SER A 124 4.72 16.92 -0.49
CA SER A 124 4.50 16.15 -1.71
C SER A 124 3.34 16.66 -2.58
N PHE A 125 2.51 17.60 -2.10
CA PHE A 125 1.24 17.94 -2.74
C PHE A 125 1.40 18.57 -4.13
N ASP A 126 2.28 19.54 -4.29
CA ASP A 126 2.53 20.20 -5.60
C ASP A 126 3.00 19.18 -6.65
N ILE A 127 3.75 18.17 -6.24
CA ILE A 127 4.23 17.10 -7.11
C ILE A 127 3.07 16.17 -7.50
N LYS A 128 2.31 15.70 -6.52
CA LYS A 128 1.17 14.81 -6.72
C LYS A 128 0.09 15.44 -7.61
N ALA A 129 -0.17 16.73 -7.44
CA ALA A 129 -1.22 17.46 -8.18
C ALA A 129 -1.00 17.45 -9.71
N VAL A 130 0.24 17.34 -10.16
CA VAL A 130 0.59 17.39 -11.60
C VAL A 130 1.15 16.10 -12.16
N HIS A 131 1.41 15.12 -11.29
CA HIS A 131 1.99 13.85 -11.70
C HIS A 131 0.94 12.93 -12.35
N PRO A 132 1.27 12.18 -13.43
CA PRO A 132 0.32 11.27 -14.08
C PRO A 132 -0.08 10.06 -13.23
N LEU A 133 0.74 9.67 -12.24
CA LEU A 133 0.45 8.61 -11.29
C LEU A 133 -0.68 9.08 -10.36
N TYR A 134 -1.86 8.44 -10.43
CA TYR A 134 -2.95 8.78 -9.52
C TYR A 134 -2.56 8.49 -8.07
N THR A 135 -2.83 9.45 -7.19
CA THR A 135 -2.54 9.28 -5.76
C THR A 135 -3.77 9.58 -4.92
N ARG A 136 -4.19 8.59 -4.09
CA ARG A 136 -5.00 8.84 -2.92
C ARG A 136 -4.08 9.11 -1.74
N THR A 137 -4.22 10.26 -1.10
CA THR A 137 -3.37 10.67 0.02
C THR A 137 -4.09 10.45 1.34
N PHE A 138 -3.47 9.71 2.25
CA PHE A 138 -3.92 9.55 3.63
C PHE A 138 -3.12 10.50 4.52
N LEU A 139 -3.82 11.49 5.11
CA LEU A 139 -3.23 12.47 6.01
C LEU A 139 -3.14 11.83 7.39
N GLU A 140 -1.98 11.24 7.64
CA GLU A 140 -1.76 10.42 8.82
C GLU A 140 -1.47 11.26 10.04
N VAL A 141 -2.08 10.87 11.16
CA VAL A 141 -1.84 11.48 12.47
C VAL A 141 -1.29 10.46 13.45
N PHE A 142 -0.44 10.96 14.34
CA PHE A 142 0.10 10.22 15.49
C PHE A 142 0.30 11.18 16.67
N GLY A 143 0.37 10.64 17.89
CA GLY A 143 0.56 11.37 19.12
C GLY A 143 0.06 10.57 20.32
N SER A 144 0.96 10.30 21.26
CA SER A 144 0.67 9.44 22.42
C SER A 144 0.00 10.16 23.57
N GLU A 145 0.11 11.51 23.63
CA GLU A 145 -0.35 12.28 24.76
C GLU A 145 -1.81 12.73 24.56
N PRO A 146 -2.76 12.32 25.42
CA PRO A 146 -4.19 12.61 25.24
C PRO A 146 -4.51 14.10 25.14
N GLU A 147 -3.79 14.94 25.86
CA GLU A 147 -3.97 16.41 25.87
C GLU A 147 -3.59 17.08 24.56
N MET A 148 -2.83 16.39 23.70
CA MET A 148 -2.45 16.88 22.36
C MET A 148 -3.52 16.63 21.31
N CYS A 149 -4.55 15.83 21.60
CA CYS A 149 -5.53 15.37 20.61
C CYS A 149 -6.17 16.52 19.82
N ASP A 150 -6.70 17.55 20.50
CA ASP A 150 -7.38 18.66 19.84
C ASP A 150 -6.42 19.46 18.94
N GLY A 151 -5.17 19.62 19.34
CA GLY A 151 -4.13 20.28 18.55
C GLY A 151 -3.83 19.53 17.27
N VAL A 152 -3.55 18.22 17.37
CA VAL A 152 -3.25 17.34 16.22
C VAL A 152 -4.44 17.26 15.27
N MET A 153 -5.67 17.13 15.80
CA MET A 153 -6.87 17.09 14.95
C MET A 153 -7.13 18.42 14.23
N LYS A 154 -6.76 19.55 14.86
CA LYS A 154 -6.80 20.85 14.18
C LYS A 154 -5.77 20.92 13.04
N GLU A 155 -4.53 20.50 13.30
CA GLU A 155 -3.47 20.50 12.28
C GLU A 155 -3.82 19.64 11.06
N VAL A 156 -4.34 18.42 11.27
CA VAL A 156 -4.74 17.56 10.14
C VAL A 156 -5.94 18.12 9.38
N LYS A 157 -6.85 18.81 10.07
CA LYS A 157 -7.97 19.51 9.42
C LYS A 157 -7.46 20.65 8.54
N ASP A 158 -6.51 21.45 9.04
CA ASP A 158 -5.89 22.53 8.27
C ASP A 158 -5.10 21.97 7.07
N LEU A 159 -4.35 20.87 7.25
CA LEU A 159 -3.64 20.16 6.18
C LEU A 159 -4.60 19.59 5.14
N ASN A 160 -5.75 19.05 5.56
CA ASN A 160 -6.77 18.58 4.61
C ASN A 160 -7.33 19.74 3.77
N ALA A 161 -7.51 20.92 4.35
CA ALA A 161 -7.94 22.09 3.59
C ALA A 161 -6.89 22.53 2.54
N VAL A 162 -5.60 22.40 2.85
CA VAL A 162 -4.50 22.62 1.88
C VAL A 162 -4.56 21.58 0.77
N ALA A 163 -4.76 20.31 1.09
CA ALA A 163 -4.91 19.23 0.10
C ALA A 163 -6.11 19.48 -0.83
N ASP A 164 -7.27 19.81 -0.27
CA ASP A 164 -8.49 20.11 -1.03
C ASP A 164 -8.24 21.31 -2.01
N ALA A 165 -7.54 22.36 -1.54
CA ALA A 165 -7.21 23.53 -2.36
C ALA A 165 -6.20 23.20 -3.50
N ALA A 166 -5.32 22.22 -3.28
CA ALA A 166 -4.37 21.72 -4.28
C ALA A 166 -4.99 20.68 -5.24
N GLY A 167 -6.26 20.30 -5.04
CA GLY A 167 -6.93 19.26 -5.82
C GLY A 167 -6.44 17.85 -5.52
N ILE A 168 -5.86 17.64 -4.33
CA ILE A 168 -5.39 16.33 -3.86
C ILE A 168 -6.56 15.54 -3.29
N ASP A 169 -6.69 14.32 -3.72
CA ASP A 169 -7.68 13.36 -3.22
C ASP A 169 -7.21 12.82 -1.84
N ALA A 170 -7.67 13.44 -0.75
CA ALA A 170 -7.12 13.23 0.58
C ALA A 170 -8.18 12.90 1.66
N ALA A 171 -7.77 12.12 2.66
CA ALA A 171 -8.56 11.84 3.85
C ALA A 171 -7.66 11.72 5.09
N PRO A 172 -8.06 12.24 6.27
CA PRO A 172 -7.39 11.97 7.52
C PRO A 172 -7.38 10.48 7.86
N THR A 173 -6.32 10.00 8.50
CA THR A 173 -6.24 8.60 8.94
C THR A 173 -5.43 8.46 10.23
N PRO A 174 -5.78 7.51 11.12
CA PRO A 174 -4.91 7.14 12.24
C PRO A 174 -3.69 6.36 11.74
N HIS A 175 -2.53 6.53 12.38
CA HIS A 175 -1.34 5.73 12.08
C HIS A 175 -1.49 4.29 12.59
N SER A 176 -1.38 4.08 13.91
CA SER A 176 -1.38 2.75 14.56
C SER A 176 -1.75 2.85 16.03
N CYS A 177 -2.06 1.71 16.65
CA CYS A 177 -2.37 1.65 18.08
C CYS A 177 -1.18 2.03 18.97
N TYR A 178 0.04 1.79 18.53
CA TYR A 178 1.23 1.99 19.33
C TYR A 178 1.79 3.41 19.27
N THR A 179 1.31 4.26 18.39
CA THR A 179 1.78 5.66 18.27
C THR A 179 0.76 6.68 18.75
N MET A 180 -0.43 6.25 19.15
CA MET A 180 -1.55 7.16 19.38
C MET A 180 -2.16 6.99 20.78
N SER A 181 -2.66 8.10 21.32
CA SER A 181 -3.59 8.05 22.45
C SER A 181 -4.94 7.48 22.00
N PRO A 182 -5.73 6.85 22.91
CA PRO A 182 -7.07 6.35 22.56
C PRO A 182 -7.97 7.42 21.96
N GLN A 183 -7.90 8.64 22.50
CA GLN A 183 -8.71 9.78 22.05
C GLN A 183 -8.37 10.19 20.63
N LEU A 184 -7.08 10.32 20.32
CA LEU A 184 -6.61 10.69 18.97
C LEU A 184 -6.94 9.61 17.95
N LEU A 185 -6.80 8.33 18.32
CA LEU A 185 -7.14 7.21 17.45
C LEU A 185 -8.63 7.24 17.08
N SER A 186 -9.54 7.41 18.06
CA SER A 186 -10.96 7.50 17.78
C SER A 186 -11.33 8.76 16.99
N ALA A 187 -10.74 9.91 17.29
CA ALA A 187 -11.05 11.18 16.62
C ALA A 187 -10.58 11.16 15.14
N SER A 188 -9.37 10.67 14.87
CA SER A 188 -8.85 10.59 13.50
C SER A 188 -9.57 9.52 12.67
N ALA A 189 -9.93 8.38 13.29
CA ALA A 189 -10.77 7.38 12.65
C ALA A 189 -12.15 7.94 12.27
N ALA A 190 -12.81 8.70 13.17
CA ALA A 190 -14.07 9.37 12.86
C ALA A 190 -13.95 10.32 11.66
N ALA A 191 -12.86 11.08 11.59
CA ALA A 191 -12.61 12.01 10.49
C ALA A 191 -12.41 11.29 9.15
N GLY A 192 -11.66 10.18 9.13
CA GLY A 192 -11.47 9.35 7.95
C GLY A 192 -12.76 8.65 7.51
N LEU A 193 -13.50 8.03 8.44
CA LEU A 193 -14.79 7.41 8.15
C LEU A 193 -15.79 8.41 7.55
N ALA A 194 -15.81 9.65 8.04
CA ALA A 194 -16.66 10.71 7.49
C ALA A 194 -16.28 11.10 6.04
N LYS A 195 -15.02 10.91 5.64
CA LYS A 195 -14.53 11.07 4.26
C LYS A 195 -14.70 9.78 3.43
N GLY A 196 -15.09 8.65 4.06
CA GLY A 196 -15.26 7.36 3.42
C GLY A 196 -13.98 6.54 3.23
N TRP A 197 -12.86 6.90 3.90
CA TRP A 197 -11.55 6.29 3.70
C TRP A 197 -10.75 6.17 4.98
N LEU A 198 -10.09 5.03 5.19
CA LEU A 198 -9.11 4.82 6.25
C LEU A 198 -7.94 3.97 5.73
N SER A 199 -6.72 4.28 6.20
CA SER A 199 -5.56 3.42 6.15
C SER A 199 -4.99 3.30 7.56
N TYR A 200 -4.69 2.09 8.01
CA TYR A 200 -4.26 1.83 9.39
C TYR A 200 -3.20 0.75 9.44
N HIS A 201 -2.05 1.04 10.06
CA HIS A 201 -1.00 0.06 10.32
C HIS A 201 -1.48 -0.90 11.38
N SER A 202 -1.73 -2.14 10.99
CA SER A 202 -2.44 -3.16 11.75
C SER A 202 -1.56 -4.37 11.99
N GLN A 203 -1.37 -4.74 13.25
CA GLN A 203 -0.71 -6.00 13.63
C GLN A 203 0.65 -6.18 12.93
N GLU A 204 1.44 -5.10 12.88
CA GLU A 204 2.67 -5.06 12.13
C GLU A 204 3.76 -5.93 12.74
N SER A 205 3.75 -6.12 14.08
CA SER A 205 4.77 -6.89 14.77
C SER A 205 4.28 -7.56 16.07
N LEU A 206 4.99 -8.60 16.50
CA LEU A 206 4.79 -9.19 17.83
C LEU A 206 5.06 -8.18 18.96
N GLU A 207 5.94 -7.20 18.75
CA GLU A 207 6.21 -6.16 19.74
C GLU A 207 4.99 -5.24 19.96
N GLU A 208 4.21 -4.99 18.88
CA GLU A 208 2.93 -4.29 18.96
C GLU A 208 1.89 -5.11 19.75
N GLU A 209 1.78 -6.42 19.46
CA GLU A 209 0.88 -7.32 20.19
C GLU A 209 1.23 -7.40 21.67
N ASP A 210 2.51 -7.53 22.01
CA ASP A 210 2.98 -7.55 23.41
C ASP A 210 2.64 -6.26 24.15
N LEU A 211 2.78 -5.11 23.48
CA LEU A 211 2.44 -3.81 24.03
C LEU A 211 0.94 -3.71 24.35
N ILE A 212 0.07 -4.07 23.41
CA ILE A 212 -1.39 -3.91 23.53
C ILE A 212 -1.99 -5.00 24.47
N ARG A 213 -1.55 -6.25 24.32
CA ARG A 213 -2.10 -7.35 25.12
C ARG A 213 -1.64 -7.31 26.57
N TYR A 214 -0.35 -7.04 26.80
CA TYR A 214 0.29 -7.28 28.07
C TYR A 214 0.94 -6.04 28.69
N GLY A 215 1.08 -4.94 27.97
CA GLY A 215 1.83 -3.77 28.43
C GLY A 215 3.30 -4.11 28.68
N SER A 216 3.91 -4.87 27.78
CA SER A 216 5.27 -5.41 27.94
C SER A 216 6.03 -5.40 26.59
N GLY A 217 7.25 -5.91 26.60
CA GLY A 217 8.07 -6.05 25.39
C GLY A 217 8.89 -4.82 25.03
N ALA A 218 9.61 -4.92 23.90
CA ALA A 218 10.58 -3.90 23.49
C ALA A 218 9.94 -2.54 23.24
N MET A 219 8.75 -2.50 22.62
CA MET A 219 8.03 -1.24 22.38
C MET A 219 7.56 -0.60 23.68
N TYR A 220 7.11 -1.37 24.67
CA TYR A 220 6.75 -0.84 25.99
C TYR A 220 7.94 -0.18 26.67
N GLU A 221 9.10 -0.84 26.69
CA GLU A 221 10.32 -0.30 27.29
C GLU A 221 10.86 0.91 26.51
N ASN A 222 10.71 0.92 25.18
CA ASN A 222 11.04 2.08 24.33
C ASN A 222 10.21 3.30 24.74
N ARG A 223 8.90 3.17 24.85
CA ARG A 223 8.00 4.27 25.24
C ARG A 223 8.31 4.79 26.64
N LYS A 224 8.50 3.89 27.59
CA LYS A 224 8.92 4.29 28.97
C LYS A 224 10.22 5.08 28.99
N ARG A 225 11.24 4.60 28.25
CA ARG A 225 12.53 5.28 28.13
C ARG A 225 12.38 6.67 27.53
N SER A 226 11.48 6.83 26.58
CA SER A 226 11.19 8.12 25.89
C SER A 226 10.24 9.02 26.67
N GLY A 227 9.71 8.57 27.82
CA GLY A 227 8.73 9.36 28.62
C GLY A 227 7.36 9.52 27.95
N MET A 228 7.02 8.64 26.99
CA MET A 228 5.76 8.67 26.27
C MET A 228 4.68 7.86 26.96
N SER A 229 3.43 8.31 26.91
CA SER A 229 2.27 7.56 27.38
C SER A 229 2.11 6.26 26.60
N THR A 230 1.73 5.18 27.27
CA THR A 230 1.47 3.86 26.66
C THR A 230 -0.02 3.69 26.39
N PRO A 231 -0.40 2.99 25.30
CA PRO A 231 -1.79 2.58 25.10
C PRO A 231 -2.27 1.70 26.26
N PRO A 232 -3.60 1.59 26.48
CA PRO A 232 -4.14 0.74 27.53
C PRO A 232 -3.84 -0.75 27.26
N VAL A 233 -3.60 -1.51 28.30
CA VAL A 233 -3.48 -2.97 28.23
C VAL A 233 -4.89 -3.56 28.10
N THR A 234 -5.13 -4.31 27.03
CA THR A 234 -6.47 -4.78 26.68
C THR A 234 -6.67 -6.28 26.94
N GLY A 235 -5.60 -7.06 26.89
CA GLY A 235 -5.66 -8.52 26.87
C GLY A 235 -6.05 -9.10 25.50
N GLY A 236 -6.61 -8.28 24.60
CA GLY A 236 -6.96 -8.63 23.23
C GLY A 236 -5.86 -8.26 22.21
N SER A 237 -6.09 -8.54 20.93
CA SER A 237 -5.16 -8.18 19.86
C SER A 237 -5.14 -6.67 19.59
N SER A 238 -4.11 -6.20 18.88
CA SER A 238 -4.06 -4.80 18.44
C SER A 238 -5.18 -4.47 17.46
N LEU A 239 -5.63 -5.43 16.64
CA LEU A 239 -6.77 -5.23 15.74
C LEU A 239 -8.11 -5.20 16.51
N GLU A 240 -8.30 -6.06 17.51
CA GLU A 240 -9.48 -5.97 18.40
C GLU A 240 -9.55 -4.61 19.12
N TYR A 241 -8.39 -4.11 19.57
CA TYR A 241 -8.29 -2.77 20.15
C TYR A 241 -8.72 -1.69 19.15
N PHE A 242 -8.22 -1.75 17.90
CA PHE A 242 -8.61 -0.81 16.85
C PHE A 242 -10.12 -0.85 16.56
N VAL A 243 -10.68 -2.05 16.41
CA VAL A 243 -12.13 -2.24 16.21
C VAL A 243 -12.93 -1.59 17.35
N GLY A 244 -12.46 -1.74 18.60
CA GLY A 244 -13.04 -1.07 19.75
C GLY A 244 -13.00 0.46 19.65
N ARG A 245 -11.89 1.01 19.15
CA ARG A 245 -11.75 2.47 18.94
C ARG A 245 -12.65 2.98 17.82
N LEU A 246 -12.82 2.20 16.74
CA LEU A 246 -13.78 2.53 15.70
C LEU A 246 -15.21 2.59 16.22
N ALA A 247 -15.60 1.67 17.11
CA ALA A 247 -16.94 1.67 17.73
C ALA A 247 -17.21 2.92 18.58
N GLU A 248 -16.16 3.53 19.13
CA GLU A 248 -16.28 4.83 19.82
C GLU A 248 -16.31 6.03 18.85
N ALA A 249 -15.68 5.87 17.66
CA ALA A 249 -15.59 6.91 16.64
C ALA A 249 -16.91 7.11 15.89
N ALA A 250 -17.58 6.00 15.51
CA ALA A 250 -18.81 6.01 14.73
C ALA A 250 -19.60 4.70 14.92
N PRO A 251 -20.93 4.71 14.68
CA PRO A 251 -21.73 3.48 14.69
C PRO A 251 -21.31 2.51 13.57
N ALA A 252 -21.19 1.22 13.88
CA ALA A 252 -21.00 0.15 12.90
C ALA A 252 -22.37 -0.23 12.24
N PRO A 253 -22.36 -0.89 11.03
CA PRO A 253 -21.20 -1.23 10.22
C PRO A 253 -20.64 -0.05 9.44
N TYR A 254 -19.37 -0.16 9.00
CA TYR A 254 -18.66 0.88 8.24
C TYR A 254 -18.64 0.53 6.75
N ASP A 255 -19.17 1.45 5.92
CA ASP A 255 -19.14 1.34 4.46
C ASP A 255 -17.93 2.08 3.84
N ALA A 256 -17.11 2.72 4.65
CA ALA A 256 -15.86 3.34 4.23
C ALA A 256 -14.89 2.28 3.65
N HIS A 257 -14.05 2.70 2.73
CA HIS A 257 -12.93 1.90 2.25
C HIS A 257 -11.83 1.87 3.32
N ILE A 258 -11.64 0.73 3.96
CA ILE A 258 -10.69 0.54 5.06
C ILE A 258 -9.55 -0.33 4.59
N LEU A 259 -8.32 0.18 4.71
CA LEU A 259 -7.10 -0.54 4.44
C LEU A 259 -6.41 -0.90 5.77
N LEU A 260 -6.27 -2.18 6.05
CA LEU A 260 -5.47 -2.71 7.15
C LEU A 260 -4.11 -3.11 6.59
N VAL A 261 -3.04 -2.46 7.07
CA VAL A 261 -1.69 -2.59 6.50
C VAL A 261 -0.82 -3.49 7.37
N HIS A 262 0.05 -4.27 6.75
CA HIS A 262 0.99 -5.26 7.30
C HIS A 262 0.37 -6.59 7.72
N ASN A 263 -0.47 -6.64 8.74
CA ASN A 263 -1.22 -7.83 9.18
C ASN A 263 -0.35 -9.06 9.53
N VAL A 264 0.88 -8.85 10.00
CA VAL A 264 1.86 -9.93 10.27
C VAL A 264 1.38 -10.88 11.37
N CYS A 265 0.67 -10.33 12.38
CA CYS A 265 0.16 -11.10 13.52
C CYS A 265 -1.31 -11.50 13.39
N LEU A 266 -1.89 -11.44 12.18
CA LEU A 266 -3.30 -11.68 11.91
C LEU A 266 -3.74 -13.09 12.31
N SER A 267 -4.83 -13.20 13.06
CA SER A 267 -5.48 -14.44 13.47
C SER A 267 -6.90 -14.57 12.87
N GLN A 268 -7.52 -15.75 13.01
CA GLN A 268 -8.91 -15.95 12.59
C GLN A 268 -9.87 -15.06 13.38
N ASP A 269 -9.65 -14.91 14.69
CA ASP A 269 -10.51 -14.09 15.54
C ASP A 269 -10.47 -12.62 15.12
N ASP A 270 -9.30 -12.14 14.68
CA ASP A 270 -9.13 -10.78 14.14
C ASP A 270 -9.90 -10.56 12.84
N ILE A 271 -9.84 -11.53 11.93
CA ILE A 271 -10.61 -11.50 10.67
C ILE A 271 -12.10 -11.45 10.97
N ASP A 272 -12.56 -12.27 11.90
CA ASP A 272 -13.97 -12.33 12.29
C ASP A 272 -14.42 -11.04 12.98
N ALA A 273 -13.55 -10.43 13.79
CA ALA A 273 -13.82 -9.15 14.44
C ALA A 273 -13.93 -8.00 13.41
N ALA A 274 -13.01 -7.92 12.46
CA ALA A 274 -13.04 -6.91 11.40
C ALA A 274 -14.31 -7.04 10.52
N ARG A 275 -14.63 -8.25 10.07
CA ARG A 275 -15.79 -8.53 9.21
C ARG A 275 -17.14 -8.23 9.86
N LYS A 276 -17.23 -8.24 11.18
CA LYS A 276 -18.47 -7.88 11.89
C LYS A 276 -18.82 -6.40 11.74
N VAL A 277 -17.83 -5.55 11.49
CA VAL A 277 -18.00 -4.09 11.53
C VAL A 277 -17.58 -3.39 10.24
N MET A 278 -16.72 -3.97 9.42
CA MET A 278 -16.18 -3.38 8.19
C MET A 278 -16.78 -4.08 6.96
N ASN A 279 -17.63 -3.39 6.20
CA ASN A 279 -18.23 -3.94 4.98
C ASN A 279 -17.25 -3.93 3.80
N ASN A 280 -16.34 -2.95 3.74
CA ASN A 280 -15.37 -2.76 2.67
C ASN A 280 -13.96 -2.68 3.29
N VAL A 281 -13.31 -3.83 3.46
CA VAL A 281 -11.97 -3.93 4.04
C VAL A 281 -11.01 -4.61 3.07
N TRP A 282 -9.84 -3.97 2.88
CA TRP A 282 -8.69 -4.50 2.13
C TRP A 282 -7.52 -4.72 3.08
N TRP A 283 -6.73 -5.75 2.76
CA TRP A 283 -5.63 -6.21 3.60
C TRP A 283 -4.33 -6.04 2.82
N ALA A 284 -3.62 -4.94 3.12
CA ALA A 284 -2.35 -4.67 2.47
C ALA A 284 -1.23 -5.48 3.11
N ILE A 285 -0.45 -6.12 2.26
CA ILE A 285 0.82 -6.75 2.63
C ILE A 285 1.96 -5.92 2.04
N CYS A 286 3.03 -5.73 2.84
CA CYS A 286 4.25 -5.05 2.44
C CYS A 286 5.44 -6.00 2.71
N PRO A 287 5.60 -7.06 1.88
CA PRO A 287 6.47 -8.18 2.20
C PRO A 287 7.91 -7.78 2.49
N LEU A 288 8.52 -6.95 1.65
CA LEU A 288 9.92 -6.55 1.80
C LEU A 288 10.14 -5.63 3.00
N SER A 289 9.18 -4.75 3.32
CA SER A 289 9.22 -3.92 4.52
C SER A 289 9.18 -4.79 5.79
N ASN A 290 8.28 -5.76 5.84
CA ASN A 290 8.16 -6.66 6.99
C ASN A 290 9.42 -7.51 7.19
N ILE A 291 10.04 -8.00 6.10
CA ILE A 291 11.33 -8.69 6.17
C ILE A 291 12.43 -7.72 6.64
N PHE A 292 12.45 -6.49 6.13
CA PHE A 292 13.44 -5.47 6.49
C PHE A 292 13.45 -5.18 8.00
N ILE A 293 12.26 -4.99 8.60
CA ILE A 293 12.13 -4.55 9.99
C ILE A 293 12.35 -5.72 10.96
N HIS A 294 11.69 -6.86 10.75
CA HIS A 294 11.64 -7.94 11.76
C HIS A 294 11.65 -9.36 11.17
N ASN A 295 11.93 -9.50 9.87
CA ASN A 295 12.04 -10.80 9.20
C ASN A 295 10.81 -11.71 9.40
N ALA A 296 9.63 -11.14 9.31
CA ALA A 296 8.35 -11.86 9.40
C ALA A 296 7.45 -11.49 8.22
N LEU A 297 6.52 -12.36 7.89
CA LEU A 297 5.55 -12.14 6.81
C LEU A 297 4.13 -12.36 7.35
N PRO A 298 3.11 -11.71 6.75
CA PRO A 298 1.72 -11.96 7.10
C PRO A 298 1.33 -13.41 6.76
N PRO A 299 0.31 -13.98 7.44
CA PRO A 299 -0.12 -15.36 7.23
C PRO A 299 -0.95 -15.50 5.94
N VAL A 300 -0.31 -15.33 4.78
CA VAL A 300 -0.94 -15.38 3.44
C VAL A 300 -1.83 -16.61 3.25
N PRO A 301 -1.45 -17.84 3.69
CA PRO A 301 -2.35 -18.99 3.59
C PRO A 301 -3.68 -18.81 4.36
N LEU A 302 -3.65 -18.22 5.55
CA LEU A 302 -4.86 -17.89 6.32
C LEU A 302 -5.70 -16.84 5.62
N MET A 303 -5.07 -15.79 5.10
CA MET A 303 -5.74 -14.71 4.37
C MET A 303 -6.46 -15.25 3.13
N ARG A 304 -5.79 -16.11 2.35
CA ARG A 304 -6.37 -16.79 1.18
C ARG A 304 -7.51 -17.73 1.54
N ALA A 305 -7.34 -18.54 2.58
CA ALA A 305 -8.37 -19.47 3.05
C ALA A 305 -9.66 -18.76 3.46
N ASN A 306 -9.54 -17.51 3.91
CA ASN A 306 -10.65 -16.65 4.26
C ASN A 306 -11.16 -15.81 3.08
N GLY A 307 -10.56 -15.87 1.88
CA GLY A 307 -10.95 -15.06 0.73
C GLY A 307 -10.87 -13.57 1.02
N LEU A 308 -9.79 -13.13 1.67
CA LEU A 308 -9.57 -11.70 1.95
C LEU A 308 -9.19 -10.95 0.68
N ASP A 309 -9.62 -9.71 0.56
CA ASP A 309 -9.20 -8.79 -0.51
C ASP A 309 -7.78 -8.28 -0.23
N ILE A 310 -6.78 -9.12 -0.58
CA ILE A 310 -5.37 -8.81 -0.40
C ILE A 310 -4.94 -7.78 -1.45
N VAL A 311 -4.10 -6.83 -1.03
CA VAL A 311 -3.43 -5.84 -1.90
C VAL A 311 -1.95 -5.76 -1.53
N ILE A 312 -1.10 -5.33 -2.46
CA ILE A 312 0.34 -5.20 -2.24
C ILE A 312 0.74 -3.73 -2.15
N GLY A 313 1.54 -3.38 -1.15
CA GLY A 313 2.19 -2.10 -1.00
C GLY A 313 3.71 -2.24 -0.85
N THR A 314 4.44 -1.18 -1.08
CA THR A 314 5.91 -1.14 -0.91
C THR A 314 6.35 -0.61 0.44
N ASP A 315 5.44 0.05 1.16
CA ASP A 315 5.77 0.87 2.31
C ASP A 315 6.79 1.97 1.96
N SER A 316 7.64 2.39 2.89
CA SER A 316 8.58 3.49 2.73
C SER A 316 10.00 3.02 2.40
N LEU A 317 10.82 3.94 1.88
CA LEU A 317 12.26 3.74 1.73
C LEU A 317 13.05 3.78 3.05
N SER A 318 12.40 3.97 4.17
CA SER A 318 13.00 3.74 5.50
C SER A 318 12.98 2.27 5.89
N SER A 319 12.01 1.50 5.36
CA SER A 319 11.82 0.07 5.63
C SER A 319 11.98 -0.81 4.37
N ASN A 320 12.41 -0.24 3.24
CA ASN A 320 12.58 -0.96 1.98
C ASN A 320 13.83 -0.47 1.24
N ASP A 321 14.42 -1.33 0.43
CA ASP A 321 15.55 -0.96 -0.44
C ASP A 321 15.09 -0.29 -1.75
N ASP A 322 13.81 -0.43 -2.13
CA ASP A 322 13.25 0.05 -3.39
C ASP A 322 11.72 0.20 -3.29
N LEU A 323 11.10 0.96 -4.20
CA LEU A 323 9.64 1.05 -4.37
C LEU A 323 9.24 0.30 -5.67
N ASP A 324 9.53 -1.00 -5.72
CA ASP A 324 9.38 -1.84 -6.92
C ASP A 324 8.34 -2.95 -6.70
N MET A 325 7.19 -2.82 -7.37
CA MET A 325 6.10 -3.79 -7.27
C MET A 325 6.48 -5.19 -7.73
N VAL A 326 7.39 -5.32 -8.71
CA VAL A 326 7.86 -6.64 -9.16
C VAL A 326 8.65 -7.35 -8.07
N LYS A 327 9.45 -6.62 -7.30
CA LYS A 327 10.20 -7.18 -6.17
C LYS A 327 9.28 -7.61 -5.01
N GLU A 328 8.23 -6.84 -4.73
CA GLU A 328 7.21 -7.24 -3.75
C GLU A 328 6.50 -8.53 -4.20
N MET A 329 6.06 -8.59 -5.45
CA MET A 329 5.43 -9.78 -6.03
C MET A 329 6.37 -10.99 -6.02
N LEU A 330 7.66 -10.80 -6.34
CA LEU A 330 8.68 -11.85 -6.27
C LEU A 330 8.83 -12.37 -4.84
N CYS A 331 8.90 -11.48 -3.86
CA CYS A 331 8.97 -11.86 -2.45
C CYS A 331 7.76 -12.73 -2.03
N VAL A 332 6.56 -12.38 -2.50
CA VAL A 332 5.37 -13.24 -2.28
C VAL A 332 5.56 -14.61 -2.93
N HIS A 333 5.96 -14.66 -4.19
CA HIS A 333 6.15 -15.90 -4.91
C HIS A 333 7.21 -16.83 -4.26
N GLU A 334 8.33 -16.28 -3.83
CA GLU A 334 9.42 -17.04 -3.19
C GLU A 334 9.02 -17.62 -1.83
N ASN A 335 8.19 -16.94 -1.07
CA ASN A 335 7.77 -17.37 0.27
C ASN A 335 6.45 -18.15 0.27
N PHE A 336 5.62 -18.00 -0.77
CA PHE A 336 4.31 -18.65 -0.93
C PHE A 336 4.17 -19.19 -2.37
N PRO A 337 4.97 -20.21 -2.75
CA PRO A 337 5.01 -20.71 -4.13
C PRO A 337 3.71 -21.37 -4.62
N GLU A 338 2.78 -21.66 -3.71
CA GLU A 338 1.45 -22.15 -4.03
C GLU A 338 0.48 -21.05 -4.49
N VAL A 339 0.87 -19.77 -4.42
CA VAL A 339 0.06 -18.66 -4.91
C VAL A 339 0.34 -18.47 -6.42
N PRO A 340 -0.66 -18.66 -7.28
CA PRO A 340 -0.45 -18.52 -8.73
C PRO A 340 -0.17 -17.07 -9.12
N MET A 341 0.58 -16.86 -10.19
CA MET A 341 0.93 -15.51 -10.69
C MET A 341 -0.30 -14.65 -10.98
N SER A 342 -1.38 -15.24 -11.49
CA SER A 342 -2.66 -14.53 -11.72
C SER A 342 -3.25 -13.94 -10.45
N GLU A 343 -3.13 -14.64 -9.32
CA GLU A 343 -3.59 -14.16 -8.01
C GLU A 343 -2.67 -13.06 -7.47
N ILE A 344 -1.35 -13.21 -7.58
CA ILE A 344 -0.38 -12.17 -7.19
C ILE A 344 -0.61 -10.88 -8.01
N LEU A 345 -0.85 -11.01 -9.32
CA LEU A 345 -1.20 -9.87 -10.18
C LEU A 345 -2.52 -9.23 -9.77
N SER A 346 -3.52 -10.00 -9.34
CA SER A 346 -4.77 -9.42 -8.85
C SER A 346 -4.54 -8.55 -7.61
N TRP A 347 -3.67 -8.97 -6.71
CA TRP A 347 -3.28 -8.20 -5.52
C TRP A 347 -2.49 -6.93 -5.85
N ALA A 348 -1.64 -6.99 -6.88
CA ALA A 348 -0.82 -5.86 -7.31
C ALA A 348 -1.53 -4.88 -8.25
N CYS A 349 -2.73 -5.23 -8.76
CA CYS A 349 -3.42 -4.44 -9.78
C CYS A 349 -4.89 -4.20 -9.42
N ILE A 350 -5.81 -5.17 -9.73
CA ILE A 350 -7.26 -4.94 -9.69
C ILE A 350 -7.79 -4.74 -8.26
N ASN A 351 -7.27 -5.46 -7.26
CA ASN A 351 -7.74 -5.31 -5.89
C ASN A 351 -7.39 -3.91 -5.34
N GLY A 352 -6.18 -3.42 -5.65
CA GLY A 352 -5.78 -2.04 -5.31
C GLY A 352 -6.61 -1.00 -6.07
N ALA A 353 -6.94 -1.24 -7.34
CA ALA A 353 -7.82 -0.37 -8.12
C ALA A 353 -9.23 -0.30 -7.53
N ARG A 354 -9.78 -1.44 -7.07
CA ARG A 354 -11.06 -1.50 -6.35
C ARG A 354 -11.01 -0.75 -5.03
N PHE A 355 -9.93 -0.95 -4.25
CA PHE A 355 -9.70 -0.17 -3.03
C PHE A 355 -9.76 1.33 -3.32
N LEU A 356 -9.11 1.80 -4.37
CA LEU A 356 -9.07 3.21 -4.76
C LEU A 356 -10.31 3.71 -5.52
N SER A 357 -11.32 2.85 -5.76
CA SER A 357 -12.50 3.15 -6.62
C SER A 357 -12.08 3.64 -8.01
N LYS A 358 -11.10 2.97 -8.61
CA LYS A 358 -10.55 3.26 -9.95
C LYS A 358 -10.59 2.04 -10.87
N ASP A 359 -11.27 0.99 -10.48
CA ASP A 359 -11.35 -0.27 -11.23
C ASP A 359 -12.19 -0.16 -12.52
N ASP A 360 -12.94 0.91 -12.70
CA ASP A 360 -13.55 1.28 -13.97
C ASP A 360 -12.52 1.61 -15.07
N LEU A 361 -11.36 2.16 -14.68
CA LEU A 361 -10.29 2.57 -15.60
C LEU A 361 -9.02 1.73 -15.45
N LEU A 362 -8.66 1.34 -14.22
CA LEU A 362 -7.37 0.73 -13.88
C LEU A 362 -7.51 -0.76 -13.55
N GLY A 363 -6.38 -1.40 -13.29
CA GLY A 363 -6.27 -2.71 -12.65
C GLY A 363 -6.45 -3.91 -13.56
N SER A 364 -6.88 -3.79 -14.82
CA SER A 364 -6.98 -4.92 -15.77
C SER A 364 -6.83 -4.51 -17.22
N ILE A 365 -6.24 -5.38 -18.05
CA ILE A 365 -6.22 -5.22 -19.52
C ILE A 365 -7.58 -5.68 -20.05
N SER A 366 -8.50 -4.74 -20.17
CA SER A 366 -9.88 -4.96 -20.66
C SER A 366 -10.29 -3.83 -21.58
N SER A 367 -11.08 -4.12 -22.62
CA SER A 367 -11.57 -3.12 -23.57
C SER A 367 -12.30 -1.98 -22.86
N GLY A 368 -12.00 -0.75 -23.24
CA GLY A 368 -12.54 0.49 -22.67
C GLY A 368 -11.81 1.01 -21.44
N LYS A 369 -10.95 0.22 -20.78
CA LYS A 369 -10.13 0.67 -19.66
C LYS A 369 -8.84 1.36 -20.13
N ARG A 370 -8.19 2.11 -19.23
CA ARG A 370 -6.90 2.79 -19.41
C ARG A 370 -5.95 2.48 -18.27
N PRO A 371 -5.61 1.19 -18.07
CA PRO A 371 -4.82 0.78 -16.92
C PRO A 371 -3.34 1.23 -16.99
N GLY A 372 -2.90 1.70 -18.17
CA GLY A 372 -1.50 1.63 -18.56
C GLY A 372 -1.11 0.19 -18.95
N ILE A 373 -0.10 0.01 -19.77
CA ILE A 373 0.42 -1.32 -20.10
C ILE A 373 1.87 -1.39 -19.66
N VAL A 374 2.18 -2.46 -18.92
CA VAL A 374 3.50 -2.73 -18.39
C VAL A 374 4.03 -4.02 -18.99
N ARG A 375 5.27 -4.00 -19.44
CA ARG A 375 6.01 -5.22 -19.83
C ARG A 375 6.85 -5.68 -18.64
N ILE A 376 6.71 -6.94 -18.27
CA ILE A 376 7.63 -7.62 -17.36
C ILE A 376 8.55 -8.50 -18.24
N SER A 377 9.84 -8.25 -18.15
CA SER A 377 10.90 -9.01 -18.84
C SER A 377 11.61 -9.96 -17.88
N ASN A 378 12.39 -10.91 -18.44
CA ASN A 378 13.17 -11.91 -17.68
C ASN A 378 12.29 -12.78 -16.76
N ILE A 379 11.12 -13.18 -17.26
CA ILE A 379 10.26 -14.14 -16.59
C ILE A 379 10.80 -15.54 -16.81
N GLY A 380 10.73 -16.40 -15.80
CA GLY A 380 11.13 -17.79 -15.86
C GLY A 380 10.33 -18.59 -16.90
N ALA A 381 10.88 -19.69 -17.38
CA ALA A 381 10.25 -20.55 -18.38
C ALA A 381 8.90 -21.15 -17.90
N ASP A 382 8.70 -21.22 -16.60
CA ASP A 382 7.46 -21.62 -15.93
C ASP A 382 6.40 -20.50 -15.83
N GLY A 383 6.74 -19.27 -16.25
CA GLY A 383 5.89 -18.09 -16.21
C GLY A 383 5.93 -17.32 -14.89
N HIS A 384 6.84 -17.66 -13.98
CA HIS A 384 7.01 -16.99 -12.70
C HIS A 384 8.08 -15.90 -12.74
N LEU A 385 8.02 -14.96 -11.79
CA LEU A 385 9.04 -13.94 -11.60
C LEU A 385 10.36 -14.55 -11.14
N THR A 386 11.44 -13.89 -11.50
CA THR A 386 12.81 -14.24 -11.10
C THR A 386 13.50 -13.02 -10.50
N ALA A 387 14.65 -13.20 -9.88
CA ALA A 387 15.46 -12.09 -9.36
C ALA A 387 15.87 -11.07 -10.44
N ASP A 388 15.90 -11.49 -11.71
CA ASP A 388 16.24 -10.64 -12.87
C ASP A 388 15.00 -10.01 -13.52
N SER A 389 13.80 -10.33 -13.06
CA SER A 389 12.56 -9.76 -13.60
C SER A 389 12.51 -8.26 -13.38
N VAL A 390 12.21 -7.52 -14.44
CA VAL A 390 12.08 -6.06 -14.42
C VAL A 390 10.82 -5.63 -15.15
N SER A 391 10.24 -4.54 -14.69
CA SER A 391 9.06 -3.95 -15.32
C SER A 391 9.38 -2.62 -15.98
N GLU A 392 8.70 -2.36 -17.09
CA GLU A 392 8.75 -1.10 -17.84
C GLU A 392 7.35 -0.73 -18.31
N ARG A 393 6.98 0.53 -18.11
CA ARG A 393 5.75 1.08 -18.68
C ARG A 393 5.89 1.25 -20.18
N ILE A 394 4.91 0.71 -20.93
CA ILE A 394 4.81 0.89 -22.37
C ILE A 394 3.90 2.06 -22.73
N ILE A 395 2.80 2.22 -22.00
CA ILE A 395 1.85 3.36 -22.11
C ILE A 395 1.31 3.77 -20.76
#